data_1a6c804dc78448d583e257365f6e2091
#
_entry.id   1a6c804dc78448d583e257365f6e2091
#
_cell.length_a   1.000
_cell.length_b   1.000
_cell.length_c   1.000
_cell.angle_alpha   90.00
_cell.angle_beta   90.00
_cell.angle_gamma   90.00
#
_symmetry.space_group_name_H-M   'P 1'
#
loop_
_entity.id
_entity.type
_entity.pdbx_description
1 polymer ?
#
loop_
_entity_poly.entity_id
_entity_poly.type
_entity_poly.pdbx_seq_one_letter_code
_entity_poly.pdbx_strand_id
1 'polypeptide(L)'
;ELAVALAYDAKVNVRDVYYQVRMWDTLIYNFLKKKGIVVPPAKRSDKNDKYEGAYVKEPIAGRYEWVVSFDLNSLYPHLIMQYNISPETLVEKRHPSATVNAILGQKIEVPEQFAVCANGAMYRKDMHGFLPEMMQKIYDERVQSKKLMILAKKEYEKTPTKELEKSISKYNNIQMARKIQ
;
A
#
# COMPACT_ATOMS: atom_id res chain seq x y z
N GLU A 1 10.87 9.17 18.59
CA GLU A 1 9.86 10.06 17.97
C GLU A 1 9.03 9.32 16.93
N LEU A 2 9.63 8.62 15.97
CA LEU A 2 8.92 7.93 14.90
C LEU A 2 7.95 6.85 15.42
N ALA A 3 8.37 6.02 16.38
CA ALA A 3 7.51 5.00 16.98
C ALA A 3 6.29 5.60 17.69
N VAL A 4 6.48 6.74 18.36
CA VAL A 4 5.38 7.47 19.01
C VAL A 4 4.43 8.06 17.96
N ALA A 5 4.96 8.64 16.89
CA ALA A 5 4.15 9.15 15.78
C ALA A 5 3.31 8.04 15.12
N LEU A 6 3.92 6.88 14.87
CA LEU A 6 3.22 5.70 14.34
C LEU A 6 2.11 5.21 15.28
N ALA A 7 2.41 5.09 16.59
CA ALA A 7 1.45 4.64 17.59
C ALA A 7 0.24 5.59 17.69
N TYR A 8 0.50 6.89 17.72
CA TYR A 8 -0.54 7.91 17.76
C TYR A 8 -1.43 7.87 16.52
N ASP A 9 -0.84 7.71 15.38
CA ASP A 9 -1.51 7.71 14.09
C ASP A 9 -2.36 6.46 13.88
N ALA A 10 -1.79 5.29 14.16
CA ALA A 10 -2.47 4.00 14.07
C ALA A 10 -3.43 3.73 15.24
N LYS A 11 -3.43 4.56 16.30
CA LYS A 11 -4.22 4.36 17.52
C LYS A 11 -3.90 3.05 18.26
N VAL A 12 -2.63 2.68 18.30
CA VAL A 12 -2.11 1.50 18.99
C VAL A 12 -1.15 1.88 20.12
N ASN A 13 -0.85 0.95 21.01
CA ASN A 13 0.23 1.14 21.97
C ASN A 13 1.59 1.23 21.27
N VAL A 14 2.53 2.00 21.84
CA VAL A 14 3.88 2.15 21.27
C VAL A 14 4.59 0.80 21.05
N ARG A 15 4.31 -0.20 21.88
CA ARG A 15 4.85 -1.56 21.72
C ARG A 15 4.29 -2.29 20.49
N ASP A 16 3.06 -1.98 20.11
CA ASP A 16 2.36 -2.68 19.01
C ASP A 16 2.77 -2.18 17.63
N VAL A 17 3.48 -1.04 17.53
CA VAL A 17 3.98 -0.53 16.23
C VAL A 17 5.03 -1.44 15.59
N TYR A 18 5.67 -2.32 16.38
CA TYR A 18 6.60 -3.33 15.88
C TYR A 18 5.90 -4.58 15.34
N TYR A 19 4.60 -4.69 15.50
CA TYR A 19 3.76 -5.77 15.00
C TYR A 19 2.85 -5.28 13.89
N GLN A 20 3.27 -5.43 12.66
CA GLN A 20 2.57 -4.91 11.47
C GLN A 20 1.10 -5.35 11.42
N VAL A 21 0.81 -6.63 11.70
CA VAL A 21 -0.56 -7.16 11.67
C VAL A 21 -1.46 -6.41 12.66
N ARG A 22 -1.02 -6.21 13.91
CA ARG A 22 -1.82 -5.49 14.91
C ARG A 22 -2.06 -4.03 14.53
N MET A 23 -1.04 -3.40 13.99
CA MET A 23 -1.15 -2.01 13.52
C MET A 23 -2.19 -1.90 12.41
N TRP A 24 -2.12 -2.78 11.42
CA TRP A 24 -3.08 -2.80 10.31
C TRP A 24 -4.49 -3.18 10.74
N ASP A 25 -4.66 -4.19 11.60
CA ASP A 25 -5.97 -4.55 12.16
C ASP A 25 -6.64 -3.35 12.83
N THR A 26 -5.87 -2.59 13.61
CA THR A 26 -6.41 -1.40 14.29
C THR A 26 -6.72 -0.25 13.33
N LEU A 27 -5.87 -0.02 12.32
CA LEU A 27 -6.10 0.98 11.28
C LEU A 27 -7.38 0.67 10.50
N ILE A 28 -7.53 -0.56 10.02
CA ILE A 28 -8.71 -1.02 9.28
C ILE A 28 -9.96 -0.92 10.16
N TYR A 29 -9.89 -1.44 11.40
CA TYR A 29 -11.01 -1.37 12.33
C TYR A 29 -11.48 0.07 12.56
N ASN A 30 -10.55 0.99 12.85
CA ASN A 30 -10.88 2.39 13.09
C ASN A 30 -11.46 3.08 11.84
N PHE A 31 -10.95 2.72 10.67
CA PHE A 31 -11.44 3.25 9.40
C PHE A 31 -12.88 2.80 9.12
N LEU A 32 -13.14 1.50 9.24
CA LEU A 32 -14.47 0.92 9.02
C LEU A 32 -15.48 1.38 10.07
N LYS A 33 -15.08 1.46 11.37
CA LYS A 33 -15.90 1.99 12.44
C LYS A 33 -16.36 3.42 12.16
N LYS A 34 -15.49 4.30 11.65
CA LYS A 34 -15.87 5.66 11.27
C LYS A 34 -16.91 5.71 10.16
N LYS A 35 -16.94 4.70 9.30
CA LYS A 35 -17.95 4.54 8.23
C LYS A 35 -19.22 3.82 8.68
N GLY A 36 -19.32 3.42 9.94
CA GLY A 36 -20.46 2.65 10.47
C GLY A 36 -20.48 1.20 9.98
N ILE A 37 -19.36 0.68 9.46
CA ILE A 37 -19.26 -0.70 8.94
C ILE A 37 -18.80 -1.62 10.07
N VAL A 38 -19.57 -2.69 10.29
CA VAL A 38 -19.24 -3.72 11.27
C VAL A 38 -18.28 -4.73 10.66
N VAL A 39 -17.14 -4.94 11.33
CA VAL A 39 -16.17 -5.97 10.93
C VAL A 39 -16.68 -7.32 11.38
N PRO A 40 -16.82 -8.32 10.48
CA PRO A 40 -17.25 -9.66 10.85
C PRO A 40 -16.19 -10.34 11.73
N PRO A 41 -16.58 -11.31 12.59
CA PRO A 41 -15.62 -12.05 13.38
C PRO A 41 -14.67 -12.84 12.50
N ALA A 42 -13.41 -12.97 12.93
CA ALA A 42 -12.41 -13.72 12.20
C ALA A 42 -12.84 -15.19 12.04
N LYS A 43 -12.91 -15.66 10.80
CA LYS A 43 -13.09 -17.09 10.52
C LYS A 43 -11.72 -17.76 10.65
N ARG A 44 -11.67 -18.90 11.36
CA ARG A 44 -10.49 -19.76 11.33
C ARG A 44 -10.37 -20.34 9.92
N SER A 45 -9.37 -19.93 9.17
CA SER A 45 -9.01 -20.57 7.90
C SER A 45 -7.98 -21.68 8.18
N ASP A 46 -8.07 -22.78 7.46
CA ASP A 46 -7.00 -23.77 7.45
C ASP A 46 -5.74 -23.12 6.87
N LYS A 47 -4.67 -23.13 7.65
CA LYS A 47 -3.37 -22.51 7.28
C LYS A 47 -2.61 -23.27 6.17
N ASN A 48 -3.27 -24.20 5.49
CA ASN A 48 -2.65 -25.06 4.49
C ASN A 48 -2.60 -24.48 3.08
N ASP A 49 -3.31 -23.38 2.82
CA ASP A 49 -3.27 -22.72 1.52
C ASP A 49 -1.94 -21.96 1.37
N LYS A 50 -1.04 -22.56 0.61
CA LYS A 50 0.20 -21.90 0.18
C LYS A 50 -0.12 -21.03 -1.04
N TYR A 51 0.34 -19.79 -1.00
CA TYR A 51 0.31 -18.90 -2.17
C TYR A 51 1.74 -18.67 -2.67
N GLU A 52 1.89 -18.52 -3.98
CA GLU A 52 3.17 -18.16 -4.58
C GLU A 52 3.57 -16.75 -4.14
N GLY A 53 4.85 -16.61 -3.77
CA GLY A 53 5.45 -15.32 -3.46
C GLY A 53 5.83 -14.53 -4.72
N ALA A 54 6.68 -13.53 -4.55
CA ALA A 54 7.18 -12.73 -5.66
C ALA A 54 8.11 -13.56 -6.57
N TYR A 55 7.96 -13.39 -7.88
CA TYR A 55 8.90 -13.95 -8.85
C TYR A 55 10.23 -13.19 -8.78
N VAL A 56 11.31 -13.93 -8.63
CA VAL A 56 12.67 -13.40 -8.72
C VAL A 56 13.37 -14.11 -9.87
N LYS A 57 13.77 -13.34 -10.88
CA LYS A 57 14.54 -13.89 -12.01
C LYS A 57 15.98 -14.14 -11.57
N GLU A 58 16.48 -15.36 -11.82
CA GLU A 58 17.87 -15.68 -11.55
C GLU A 58 18.82 -14.78 -12.38
N PRO A 59 19.81 -14.15 -11.74
CA PRO A 59 20.76 -13.32 -12.45
C PRO A 59 21.69 -14.15 -13.31
N ILE A 60 21.97 -13.67 -14.49
CA ILE A 60 23.01 -14.25 -15.34
C ILE A 60 24.34 -13.60 -14.93
N ALA A 61 25.27 -14.41 -14.38
CA ALA A 61 26.57 -13.89 -13.95
C ALA A 61 27.38 -13.41 -15.16
N GLY A 62 27.98 -12.22 -15.04
CA GLY A 62 28.78 -11.64 -16.12
C GLY A 62 29.14 -10.19 -15.86
N ARG A 63 29.95 -9.64 -16.74
CA ARG A 63 30.24 -8.21 -16.79
C ARG A 63 29.32 -7.55 -17.80
N TYR A 64 28.58 -6.52 -17.37
CA TYR A 64 27.64 -5.78 -18.20
C TYR A 64 28.07 -4.32 -18.29
N GLU A 65 27.93 -3.75 -19.48
CA GLU A 65 28.10 -2.31 -19.72
C GLU A 65 26.71 -1.68 -19.93
N TRP A 66 26.57 -0.40 -19.62
CA TRP A 66 25.34 0.36 -19.76
C TRP A 66 24.15 -0.21 -18.98
N VAL A 67 24.35 -0.54 -17.70
CA VAL A 67 23.31 -1.05 -16.81
C VAL A 67 22.40 0.08 -16.37
N VAL A 68 21.08 -0.10 -16.58
CA VAL A 68 20.04 0.82 -16.09
C VAL A 68 19.17 0.09 -15.06
N SER A 69 19.00 0.70 -13.91
CA SER A 69 18.14 0.18 -12.84
C SER A 69 16.85 0.99 -12.75
N PHE A 70 15.72 0.29 -12.73
CA PHE A 70 14.39 0.88 -12.52
C PHE A 70 13.77 0.34 -11.24
N ASP A 71 13.10 1.21 -10.50
CA ASP A 71 12.32 0.86 -9.31
C ASP A 71 10.91 1.46 -9.39
N LEU A 72 9.90 0.66 -9.05
CA LEU A 72 8.51 1.10 -9.03
C LEU A 72 8.15 1.59 -7.63
N ASN A 73 7.99 2.89 -7.50
CA ASN A 73 7.62 3.52 -6.23
C ASN A 73 6.26 3.00 -5.72
N SER A 74 6.27 2.46 -4.49
CA SER A 74 5.03 2.03 -3.80
C SER A 74 4.20 1.03 -4.64
N LEU A 75 4.85 0.02 -5.24
CA LEU A 75 4.21 -0.93 -6.17
C LEU A 75 2.93 -1.55 -5.60
N TYR A 76 2.99 -2.15 -4.40
CA TYR A 76 1.82 -2.82 -3.81
C TYR A 76 0.64 -1.88 -3.56
N PRO A 77 0.81 -0.71 -2.94
CA PRO A 77 -0.27 0.26 -2.80
C PRO A 77 -0.91 0.65 -4.13
N HIS A 78 -0.10 0.89 -5.17
CA HIS A 78 -0.62 1.25 -6.49
C HIS A 78 -1.38 0.10 -7.16
N LEU A 79 -0.94 -1.14 -7.00
CA LEU A 79 -1.68 -2.31 -7.49
C LEU A 79 -3.03 -2.47 -6.77
N ILE A 80 -3.06 -2.28 -5.45
CA ILE A 80 -4.30 -2.32 -4.66
C ILE A 80 -5.28 -1.25 -5.17
N MET A 81 -4.81 -0.03 -5.40
CA MET A 81 -5.63 1.07 -5.92
C MET A 81 -6.08 0.82 -7.37
N GLN A 82 -5.18 0.40 -8.25
CA GLN A 82 -5.45 0.21 -9.67
C GLN A 82 -6.43 -0.92 -9.95
N TYR A 83 -6.28 -2.04 -9.25
CA TYR A 83 -7.13 -3.21 -9.41
C TYR A 83 -8.33 -3.23 -8.46
N ASN A 84 -8.49 -2.19 -7.65
CA ASN A 84 -9.55 -2.09 -6.66
C ASN A 84 -9.60 -3.30 -5.70
N ILE A 85 -8.43 -3.74 -5.23
CA ILE A 85 -8.27 -4.94 -4.42
C ILE A 85 -8.79 -4.67 -3.01
N SER A 86 -9.93 -5.29 -2.68
CA SER A 86 -10.56 -5.21 -1.36
C SER A 86 -11.46 -6.42 -1.14
N PRO A 87 -11.69 -6.87 0.10
CA PRO A 87 -12.55 -8.02 0.35
C PRO A 87 -13.97 -7.89 -0.23
N GLU A 88 -14.58 -6.70 -0.15
CA GLU A 88 -15.94 -6.44 -0.61
C GLU A 88 -16.07 -6.30 -2.13
N THR A 89 -14.95 -6.06 -2.82
CA THR A 89 -14.91 -5.95 -4.28
C THR A 89 -14.54 -7.28 -4.95
N LEU A 90 -14.04 -8.26 -4.17
CA LEU A 90 -13.65 -9.56 -4.67
C LEU A 90 -14.87 -10.35 -5.14
N VAL A 91 -14.79 -10.90 -6.34
CA VAL A 91 -15.82 -11.79 -6.92
C VAL A 91 -15.46 -13.24 -6.61
N GLU A 92 -16.43 -14.04 -6.18
CA GLU A 92 -16.20 -15.45 -5.84
C GLU A 92 -15.69 -16.29 -7.03
N LYS A 93 -16.19 -15.98 -8.23
CA LYS A 93 -15.78 -16.69 -9.44
C LYS A 93 -14.47 -16.11 -9.97
N ARG A 94 -13.51 -16.99 -10.24
CA ARG A 94 -12.28 -16.62 -10.93
C ARG A 94 -12.47 -16.61 -12.43
N HIS A 95 -11.70 -15.78 -13.11
CA HIS A 95 -11.66 -15.77 -14.57
C HIS A 95 -11.03 -17.07 -15.08
N PRO A 96 -11.71 -17.86 -15.94
CA PRO A 96 -11.30 -19.22 -16.27
C PRO A 96 -9.98 -19.30 -17.06
N SER A 97 -9.68 -18.27 -17.85
CA SER A 97 -8.54 -18.26 -18.77
C SER A 97 -7.42 -17.31 -18.33
N ALA A 98 -7.54 -16.66 -17.15
CA ALA A 98 -6.54 -15.70 -16.72
C ALA A 98 -5.29 -16.43 -16.23
N THR A 99 -4.20 -16.21 -16.95
CA THR A 99 -2.83 -16.60 -16.58
C THR A 99 -1.89 -15.45 -16.93
N VAL A 100 -0.70 -15.44 -16.33
CA VAL A 100 0.31 -14.43 -16.65
C VAL A 100 0.56 -14.34 -18.15
N ASN A 101 0.77 -15.47 -18.82
CA ASN A 101 1.04 -15.51 -20.26
C ASN A 101 -0.15 -15.07 -21.11
N ALA A 102 -1.38 -15.38 -20.69
CA ALA A 102 -2.59 -14.96 -21.40
C ALA A 102 -2.81 -13.45 -21.29
N ILE A 103 -2.54 -12.88 -20.13
CA ILE A 103 -2.64 -11.42 -19.90
C ILE A 103 -1.56 -10.67 -20.69
N LEU A 104 -0.30 -11.11 -20.61
CA LEU A 104 0.81 -10.50 -21.36
C LEU A 104 0.61 -10.62 -22.88
N GLY A 105 0.04 -11.74 -23.33
CA GLY A 105 -0.29 -11.97 -24.75
C GLY A 105 -1.60 -11.31 -25.20
N GLN A 106 -2.30 -10.58 -24.34
CA GLN A 106 -3.62 -9.98 -24.63
C GLN A 106 -4.65 -10.98 -25.19
N LYS A 107 -4.59 -12.23 -24.70
CA LYS A 107 -5.42 -13.35 -25.17
C LYS A 107 -6.68 -13.59 -24.34
N ILE A 108 -6.98 -12.68 -23.42
CA ILE A 108 -8.19 -12.77 -22.58
C ILE A 108 -9.08 -11.56 -22.78
N GLU A 109 -10.36 -11.80 -22.81
CA GLU A 109 -11.36 -10.73 -22.72
C GLU A 109 -11.53 -10.34 -21.24
N VAL A 110 -11.22 -9.09 -20.94
CA VAL A 110 -11.43 -8.52 -19.61
C VAL A 110 -12.75 -7.77 -19.63
N PRO A 111 -13.78 -8.22 -18.90
CA PRO A 111 -15.04 -7.49 -18.82
C PRO A 111 -14.80 -6.10 -18.21
N GLU A 112 -15.38 -5.05 -18.79
CA GLU A 112 -15.15 -3.66 -18.39
C GLU A 112 -15.48 -3.40 -16.90
N GLN A 113 -16.44 -4.11 -16.36
CA GLN A 113 -16.89 -4.01 -14.97
C GLN A 113 -15.96 -4.64 -13.94
N PHE A 114 -14.92 -5.35 -14.38
CA PHE A 114 -13.99 -6.04 -13.49
C PHE A 114 -12.53 -5.67 -13.76
N ALA A 115 -11.72 -5.71 -12.71
CA ALA A 115 -10.28 -5.80 -12.81
C ALA A 115 -9.89 -7.27 -12.64
N VAL A 116 -9.08 -7.83 -13.54
CA VAL A 116 -8.67 -9.24 -13.55
C VAL A 116 -7.19 -9.33 -13.20
N CYS A 117 -6.86 -10.11 -12.17
CA CYS A 117 -5.50 -10.41 -11.77
C CYS A 117 -4.97 -11.68 -12.47
N ALA A 118 -3.65 -11.84 -12.50
CA ALA A 118 -2.99 -12.96 -13.19
C ALA A 118 -3.32 -14.35 -12.60
N ASN A 119 -3.76 -14.41 -11.34
CA ASN A 119 -4.26 -15.63 -10.70
C ASN A 119 -5.74 -15.90 -10.95
N GLY A 120 -6.39 -15.12 -11.81
CA GLY A 120 -7.79 -15.22 -12.14
C GLY A 120 -8.73 -14.51 -11.16
N ALA A 121 -8.24 -13.93 -10.09
CA ALA A 121 -9.09 -13.15 -9.18
C ALA A 121 -9.66 -11.93 -9.90
N MET A 122 -10.96 -11.67 -9.70
CA MET A 122 -11.66 -10.53 -10.29
C MET A 122 -12.16 -9.60 -9.20
N TYR A 123 -12.01 -8.30 -9.42
CA TYR A 123 -12.47 -7.25 -8.52
C TYR A 123 -13.41 -6.31 -9.24
N ARG A 124 -14.52 -5.97 -8.59
CA ARG A 124 -15.55 -5.07 -9.12
C ARG A 124 -15.01 -3.65 -9.26
N LYS A 125 -15.43 -2.94 -10.32
CA LYS A 125 -15.11 -1.52 -10.56
C LYS A 125 -16.29 -0.57 -10.30
N ASP A 126 -17.51 -1.11 -10.09
CA ASP A 126 -18.72 -0.34 -9.86
C ASP A 126 -18.81 0.31 -8.47
N MET A 127 -17.95 -0.12 -7.56
CA MET A 127 -17.81 0.44 -6.22
C MET A 127 -16.34 0.62 -5.87
N HIS A 128 -16.02 1.60 -5.03
CA HIS A 128 -14.66 1.81 -4.55
C HIS A 128 -14.42 1.03 -3.25
N GLY A 129 -13.42 0.16 -3.24
CA GLY A 129 -13.07 -0.65 -2.08
C GLY A 129 -12.45 0.18 -0.95
N PHE A 130 -12.63 -0.27 0.30
CA PHE A 130 -12.08 0.46 1.45
C PHE A 130 -10.55 0.39 1.52
N LEU A 131 -9.93 -0.71 1.10
CA LEU A 131 -8.45 -0.80 1.06
C LEU A 131 -7.83 0.17 0.05
N PRO A 132 -8.29 0.24 -1.21
CA PRO A 132 -7.88 1.30 -2.15
C PRO A 132 -8.02 2.69 -1.59
N GLU A 133 -9.15 3.01 -0.94
CA GLU A 133 -9.38 4.32 -0.33
C GLU A 133 -8.37 4.63 0.79
N MET A 134 -8.09 3.65 1.65
CA MET A 134 -7.06 3.79 2.69
C MET A 134 -5.67 3.98 2.10
N MET A 135 -5.30 3.19 1.09
CA MET A 135 -4.00 3.31 0.41
C MET A 135 -3.83 4.68 -0.23
N GLN A 136 -4.85 5.15 -0.95
CA GLN A 136 -4.83 6.47 -1.57
C GLN A 136 -4.61 7.57 -0.53
N LYS A 137 -5.36 7.53 0.57
CA LYS A 137 -5.23 8.50 1.65
C LYS A 137 -3.82 8.51 2.26
N ILE A 138 -3.29 7.34 2.62
CA ILE A 138 -1.95 7.21 3.21
C ILE A 138 -0.88 7.71 2.23
N TYR A 139 -1.01 7.37 0.95
CA TYR A 139 -0.09 7.81 -0.09
C TYR A 139 -0.11 9.33 -0.28
N ASP A 140 -1.29 9.93 -0.37
CA ASP A 140 -1.46 11.38 -0.55
C ASP A 140 -0.90 12.17 0.64
N GLU A 141 -1.19 11.72 1.86
CA GLU A 141 -0.64 12.31 3.08
C GLU A 141 0.89 12.23 3.13
N ARG A 142 1.46 11.12 2.67
CA ARG A 142 2.92 10.96 2.54
C ARG A 142 3.50 11.95 1.54
N VAL A 143 2.92 12.03 0.33
CA VAL A 143 3.38 12.92 -0.75
C VAL A 143 3.31 14.39 -0.29
N GLN A 144 2.21 14.77 0.35
CA GLN A 144 2.03 16.11 0.89
C GLN A 144 3.06 16.45 1.96
N SER A 145 3.25 15.56 2.93
CA SER A 145 4.23 15.75 4.01
C SER A 145 5.67 15.83 3.45
N LYS A 146 6.00 15.02 2.45
CA LYS A 146 7.29 15.08 1.78
C LYS A 146 7.50 16.42 1.05
N LYS A 147 6.48 16.93 0.37
CA LYS A 147 6.53 18.26 -0.28
C LYS A 147 6.78 19.37 0.74
N LEU A 148 6.03 19.37 1.86
CA LEU A 148 6.18 20.35 2.93
C LEU A 148 7.57 20.27 3.58
N MET A 149 8.10 19.06 3.79
CA MET A 149 9.46 18.87 4.30
C MET A 149 10.51 19.48 3.34
N ILE A 150 10.37 19.27 2.03
CA ILE A 150 11.31 19.80 1.04
C ILE A 150 11.24 21.34 0.99
N LEU A 151 10.05 21.92 1.08
CA LEU A 151 9.88 23.37 1.14
C LEU A 151 10.55 23.96 2.39
N ALA A 152 10.27 23.37 3.56
CA ALA A 152 10.88 23.81 4.82
C ALA A 152 12.42 23.68 4.80
N LYS A 153 12.97 22.64 4.14
CA LYS A 153 14.42 22.52 3.95
C LYS A 153 15.01 23.65 3.09
N LYS A 154 14.35 23.98 1.99
CA LYS A 154 14.79 25.09 1.11
C LYS A 154 14.75 26.46 1.81
N GLU A 155 13.76 26.67 2.68
CA GLU A 155 13.68 27.88 3.50
C GLU A 155 14.77 27.89 4.59
N TYR A 156 15.02 26.75 5.21
CA TYR A 156 16.07 26.60 6.22
C TYR A 156 17.47 26.87 5.64
N GLU A 157 17.75 26.46 4.40
CA GLU A 157 18.99 26.77 3.70
C GLU A 157 19.23 28.28 3.52
N LYS A 158 18.13 29.07 3.38
CA LYS A 158 18.20 30.53 3.25
C LYS A 158 18.28 31.24 4.61
N THR A 159 17.49 30.79 5.56
CA THR A 159 17.35 31.43 6.88
C THR A 159 17.18 30.34 7.94
N PRO A 160 18.29 29.84 8.53
CA PRO A 160 18.25 28.81 9.55
C PRO A 160 17.53 29.28 10.82
N THR A 161 16.39 28.66 11.14
CA THR A 161 15.65 28.92 12.39
C THR A 161 15.30 27.61 13.08
N LYS A 162 15.22 27.64 14.43
CA LYS A 162 14.81 26.47 15.23
C LYS A 162 13.38 26.01 14.92
N GLU A 163 12.54 26.91 14.46
CA GLU A 163 11.15 26.61 14.08
C GLU A 163 11.09 25.79 12.78
N LEU A 164 11.91 26.16 11.79
CA LEU A 164 12.04 25.42 10.54
C LEU A 164 12.66 24.04 10.78
N GLU A 165 13.65 23.93 11.65
CA GLU A 165 14.25 22.65 12.03
C GLU A 165 13.22 21.71 12.65
N LYS A 166 12.39 22.20 13.58
CA LYS A 166 11.26 21.43 14.15
C LYS A 166 10.23 21.02 13.10
N SER A 167 9.92 21.92 12.16
CA SER A 167 8.98 21.65 11.06
C SER A 167 9.52 20.57 10.13
N ILE A 168 10.79 20.61 9.76
CA ILE A 168 11.46 19.58 8.96
C ILE A 168 11.39 18.22 9.67
N SER A 169 11.75 18.17 10.96
CA SER A 169 11.67 16.95 11.76
C SER A 169 10.24 16.40 11.81
N LYS A 170 9.25 17.25 12.07
CA LYS A 170 7.84 16.88 12.10
C LYS A 170 7.37 16.28 10.77
N TYR A 171 7.59 16.97 9.66
CA TYR A 171 7.16 16.47 8.34
C TYR A 171 7.92 15.21 7.93
N ASN A 172 9.20 15.10 8.30
CA ASN A 172 9.96 13.88 8.07
C ASN A 172 9.39 12.69 8.85
N ASN A 173 9.05 12.87 10.11
CA ASN A 173 8.45 11.81 10.93
C ASN A 173 7.09 11.37 10.37
N ILE A 174 6.24 12.30 9.93
CA ILE A 174 4.95 11.98 9.33
C ILE A 174 5.15 11.18 8.04
N GLN A 175 5.98 11.66 7.10
CA GLN A 175 6.18 10.98 5.83
C GLN A 175 6.85 9.59 6.00
N MET A 176 7.72 9.43 7.00
CA MET A 176 8.32 8.14 7.33
C MET A 176 7.30 7.20 7.97
N ALA A 177 6.43 7.70 8.86
CA ALA A 177 5.34 6.92 9.41
C ALA A 177 4.44 6.36 8.31
N ARG A 178 4.03 7.20 7.35
CA ARG A 178 3.23 6.77 6.18
C ARG A 178 3.96 5.81 5.24
N LYS A 179 5.28 5.87 5.19
CA LYS A 179 6.08 4.92 4.40
C LYS A 179 6.14 3.53 5.05
N ILE A 180 6.11 3.46 6.38
CA ILE A 180 6.20 2.20 7.14
C ILE A 180 4.82 1.52 7.22
N GLN A 181 3.74 2.29 7.24
CA GLN A 181 2.38 1.80 7.06
C GLN A 181 2.18 1.22 5.67
#